data_838a248acd5018c50065c17718ff3fa4
#
_entry.id   838a248acd5018c50065c17718ff3fa4
#
_cell.length_a   1.000
_cell.length_b   1.000
_cell.length_c   1.000
_cell.angle_alpha   90.00
_cell.angle_beta   90.00
_cell.angle_gamma   90.00
#
_symmetry.space_group_name_H-M   'P 1'
#
loop_
_entity.id
_entity.type
_entity.pdbx_description
1 polymer ?
#
loop_
_entity_poly.entity_id
_entity_poly.type
_entity_poly.pdbx_seq_one_letter_code
_entity_poly.pdbx_strand_id
1 'polypeptide(L)'
;MLRCSILSIFLAFSLLAGAQDWKVVRENPQKAFPKTVAAGNYSGIAHLHDDIYAVVSDKSDSALYFNFRIQVNPKTGELEQVENLGFTERTDGTLNDGKFWQGQEKGFDHEAIVKVSDSSLVIASEGYCRLKEYPILHTSADAAKVGYPQNLWESRWPSSDFYPNYNFESLAFDSVRQYLWTIPESTLRKDGQPATPQNGL
;
A
#
# COMPACT_ATOMS: atom_id res chain seq x y z
N MET A 1 30.94 46.40 -4.62
CA MET A 1 30.51 45.76 -5.87
C MET A 1 30.45 44.24 -5.82
N LEU A 2 30.33 43.61 -4.62
CA LEU A 2 30.36 42.14 -4.48
C LEU A 2 29.01 41.50 -4.17
N ARG A 3 27.94 42.29 -4.00
CA ARG A 3 26.63 41.79 -3.62
C ARG A 3 25.69 41.37 -4.78
N CYS A 4 25.96 41.80 -6.01
CA CYS A 4 25.14 41.44 -7.17
C CYS A 4 25.52 40.09 -7.82
N SER A 5 26.78 39.63 -7.64
CA SER A 5 27.24 38.41 -8.31
C SER A 5 26.75 37.12 -7.66
N ILE A 6 26.44 37.12 -6.35
CA ILE A 6 25.96 35.94 -5.64
C ILE A 6 24.48 35.66 -5.96
N LEU A 7 23.69 36.70 -6.14
CA LEU A 7 22.25 36.54 -6.48
C LEU A 7 22.06 35.96 -7.90
N SER A 8 22.95 36.30 -8.83
CA SER A 8 22.91 35.79 -10.20
C SER A 8 23.29 34.31 -10.32
N ILE A 9 24.16 33.82 -9.42
CA ILE A 9 24.53 32.40 -9.38
C ILE A 9 23.41 31.54 -8.82
N PHE A 10 22.67 32.02 -7.81
CA PHE A 10 21.50 31.30 -7.29
C PHE A 10 20.35 31.27 -8.30
N LEU A 11 20.13 32.31 -9.10
CA LEU A 11 19.12 32.32 -10.14
C LEU A 11 19.47 31.38 -11.29
N ALA A 12 20.74 31.22 -11.62
CA ALA A 12 21.20 30.31 -12.68
C ALA A 12 21.06 28.82 -12.27
N PHE A 13 21.21 28.49 -10.99
CA PHE A 13 21.02 27.12 -10.50
C PHE A 13 19.54 26.75 -10.41
N SER A 14 18.63 27.68 -10.19
CA SER A 14 17.18 27.39 -10.16
C SER A 14 16.60 27.15 -11.57
N LEU A 15 17.25 27.60 -12.61
CA LEU A 15 16.83 27.35 -14.01
C LEU A 15 17.30 26.00 -14.56
N LEU A 16 18.18 25.28 -13.85
CA LEU A 16 18.67 23.95 -14.23
C LEU A 16 17.89 22.81 -13.56
N ALA A 17 16.94 23.11 -12.68
CA ALA A 17 15.97 22.14 -12.20
C ALA A 17 14.86 21.96 -13.25
N GLY A 18 15.24 21.46 -14.42
CA GLY A 18 14.28 21.01 -15.41
C GLY A 18 13.44 19.90 -14.81
N ALA A 19 12.12 20.04 -14.88
CA ALA A 19 11.24 18.93 -14.58
C ALA A 19 11.68 17.77 -15.48
N GLN A 20 11.94 16.61 -14.87
CA GLN A 20 12.28 15.42 -15.64
C GLN A 20 11.03 15.01 -16.42
N ASP A 21 11.06 15.16 -17.73
CA ASP A 21 9.97 14.72 -18.61
C ASP A 21 9.89 13.20 -18.57
N TRP A 22 8.85 12.68 -17.96
CA TRP A 22 8.54 11.27 -18.01
C TRP A 22 7.96 10.93 -19.37
N LYS A 23 8.53 9.92 -20.02
CA LYS A 23 8.06 9.41 -21.31
C LYS A 23 7.62 7.97 -21.13
N VAL A 24 6.40 7.66 -21.54
CA VAL A 24 5.96 6.27 -21.69
C VAL A 24 6.76 5.64 -22.81
N VAL A 25 7.60 4.68 -22.49
CA VAL A 25 8.46 3.97 -23.43
C VAL A 25 7.74 2.77 -24.04
N ARG A 26 6.89 2.13 -23.22
CA ARG A 26 6.14 0.94 -23.62
C ARG A 26 4.91 0.78 -22.73
N GLU A 27 3.83 0.32 -23.33
CA GLU A 27 2.64 -0.19 -22.64
C GLU A 27 2.52 -1.69 -22.92
N ASN A 28 2.27 -2.46 -21.87
CA ASN A 28 1.98 -3.87 -21.97
C ASN A 28 0.46 -4.10 -21.87
N PRO A 29 -0.10 -5.06 -22.62
CA PRO A 29 -1.52 -5.35 -22.52
C PRO A 29 -1.87 -5.90 -21.14
N GLN A 30 -3.10 -5.62 -20.71
CA GLN A 30 -3.64 -6.20 -19.49
C GLN A 30 -3.66 -7.73 -19.60
N LYS A 31 -3.21 -8.39 -18.52
CA LYS A 31 -3.19 -9.86 -18.40
C LYS A 31 -4.04 -10.30 -17.22
N ALA A 32 -4.71 -11.44 -17.37
CA ALA A 32 -5.46 -12.08 -16.31
C ALA A 32 -4.85 -13.45 -15.97
N PHE A 33 -4.87 -13.81 -14.69
CA PHE A 33 -4.32 -15.06 -14.18
C PHE A 33 -5.37 -15.89 -13.39
N PRO A 34 -6.54 -16.21 -13.98
CA PRO A 34 -7.68 -16.77 -13.25
C PRO A 34 -7.45 -18.18 -12.70
N LYS A 35 -6.38 -18.87 -13.12
CA LYS A 35 -6.03 -20.21 -12.61
C LYS A 35 -5.19 -20.17 -11.34
N THR A 36 -4.49 -19.07 -11.10
CA THR A 36 -3.52 -18.91 -10.00
C THR A 36 -3.86 -17.79 -9.06
N VAL A 37 -4.78 -16.92 -9.47
CA VAL A 37 -5.28 -15.81 -8.65
C VAL A 37 -6.80 -15.89 -8.64
N ALA A 38 -7.38 -16.14 -7.47
CA ALA A 38 -8.83 -16.08 -7.28
C ALA A 38 -9.34 -14.65 -7.45
N ALA A 39 -10.59 -14.51 -7.88
CA ALA A 39 -11.26 -13.22 -7.84
C ALA A 39 -11.31 -12.69 -6.40
N GLY A 40 -11.04 -11.41 -6.24
CA GLY A 40 -11.02 -10.75 -4.94
C GLY A 40 -11.04 -9.24 -5.11
N ASN A 41 -11.32 -8.53 -4.04
CA ASN A 41 -11.31 -7.08 -3.99
C ASN A 41 -9.91 -6.62 -3.50
N TYR A 42 -8.89 -6.88 -4.30
CA TYR A 42 -7.53 -6.49 -3.97
C TYR A 42 -7.36 -4.98 -4.15
N SER A 43 -6.94 -4.30 -3.09
CA SER A 43 -6.92 -2.84 -2.99
C SER A 43 -5.50 -2.27 -2.90
N GLY A 44 -4.55 -2.99 -2.29
CA GLY A 44 -3.18 -2.49 -2.13
C GLY A 44 -2.12 -3.57 -2.32
N ILE A 45 -0.92 -3.15 -2.76
CA ILE A 45 0.22 -4.04 -3.00
C ILE A 45 1.53 -3.42 -2.51
N ALA A 46 2.37 -4.21 -1.84
CA ALA A 46 3.71 -3.83 -1.43
C ALA A 46 4.74 -4.93 -1.77
N HIS A 47 5.87 -4.54 -2.33
CA HIS A 47 6.97 -5.48 -2.58
C HIS A 47 7.64 -5.87 -1.26
N LEU A 48 7.78 -7.17 -1.00
CA LEU A 48 8.46 -7.68 0.18
C LEU A 48 9.93 -7.98 -0.10
N HIS A 49 10.19 -8.95 -0.96
CA HIS A 49 11.52 -9.38 -1.39
C HIS A 49 11.41 -10.20 -2.69
N ASP A 50 12.46 -10.29 -3.46
CA ASP A 50 12.54 -11.05 -4.72
C ASP A 50 11.33 -10.83 -5.63
N ASP A 51 10.55 -11.87 -5.90
CA ASP A 51 9.29 -11.82 -6.65
C ASP A 51 8.03 -11.92 -5.75
N ILE A 52 8.20 -11.72 -4.42
CA ILE A 52 7.13 -11.84 -3.43
C ILE A 52 6.58 -10.47 -3.03
N TYR A 53 5.27 -10.39 -3.02
CA TYR A 53 4.50 -9.20 -2.71
C TYR A 53 3.44 -9.49 -1.65
N ALA A 54 3.21 -8.54 -0.76
CA ALA A 54 2.04 -8.51 0.10
C ALA A 54 0.90 -7.76 -0.60
N VAL A 55 -0.28 -8.35 -0.59
CA VAL A 55 -1.48 -7.79 -1.23
C VAL A 55 -2.62 -7.78 -0.22
N VAL A 56 -3.24 -6.65 0.00
CA VAL A 56 -4.42 -6.54 0.86
C VAL A 56 -5.71 -6.58 0.06
N SER A 57 -6.80 -6.90 0.75
CA SER A 57 -8.15 -6.91 0.19
C SER A 57 -9.08 -6.17 1.14
N ASP A 58 -9.94 -5.33 0.59
CA ASP A 58 -10.96 -4.58 1.32
C ASP A 58 -12.00 -5.51 1.95
N LYS A 59 -12.24 -6.68 1.36
CA LYS A 59 -13.30 -7.61 1.76
C LYS A 59 -12.80 -8.90 2.42
N SER A 60 -11.63 -8.90 3.06
CA SER A 60 -11.10 -10.09 3.73
C SER A 60 -11.23 -10.03 5.26
N ASP A 61 -11.88 -11.05 5.84
CA ASP A 61 -12.00 -11.19 7.30
C ASP A 61 -10.81 -11.90 7.95
N SER A 62 -10.29 -12.94 7.31
CA SER A 62 -9.25 -13.80 7.88
C SER A 62 -7.87 -13.39 7.46
N ALA A 63 -7.69 -12.96 6.23
CA ALA A 63 -6.39 -12.56 5.72
C ALA A 63 -6.00 -11.17 6.22
N LEU A 64 -4.83 -11.09 6.85
CA LEU A 64 -4.17 -9.83 7.10
C LEU A 64 -3.64 -9.25 5.79
N TYR A 65 -2.92 -10.06 5.03
CA TYR A 65 -2.53 -9.83 3.64
C TYR A 65 -2.28 -11.16 2.95
N PHE A 66 -2.43 -11.17 1.62
CA PHE A 66 -2.09 -12.29 0.77
C PHE A 66 -0.63 -12.21 0.34
N ASN A 67 0.01 -13.36 0.18
CA ASN A 67 1.35 -13.46 -0.38
C ASN A 67 1.25 -13.83 -1.85
N PHE A 68 1.65 -12.91 -2.72
CA PHE A 68 1.66 -13.11 -4.16
C PHE A 68 3.08 -13.26 -4.67
N ARG A 69 3.28 -14.23 -5.56
CA ARG A 69 4.45 -14.25 -6.44
C ARG A 69 4.09 -13.51 -7.72
N ILE A 70 4.89 -12.50 -8.08
CA ILE A 70 4.68 -11.70 -9.29
C ILE A 70 5.99 -11.66 -10.06
N GLN A 71 6.03 -12.37 -11.20
CA GLN A 71 7.20 -12.41 -12.07
C GLN A 71 7.02 -11.43 -13.22
N VAL A 72 7.98 -10.53 -13.33
CA VAL A 72 8.02 -9.49 -14.35
C VAL A 72 9.25 -9.69 -15.22
N ASN A 73 9.09 -9.69 -16.52
CA ASN A 73 10.21 -9.71 -17.44
C ASN A 73 11.04 -8.42 -17.28
N PRO A 74 12.32 -8.50 -16.85
CA PRO A 74 13.10 -7.31 -16.53
C PRO A 74 13.45 -6.46 -17.78
N LYS A 75 13.33 -7.02 -18.98
CA LYS A 75 13.62 -6.30 -20.23
C LYS A 75 12.38 -5.61 -20.80
N THR A 76 11.22 -6.22 -20.62
CA THR A 76 9.98 -5.75 -21.26
C THR A 76 8.98 -5.18 -20.28
N GLY A 77 9.14 -5.42 -18.96
CA GLY A 77 8.15 -5.06 -17.93
C GLY A 77 6.86 -5.90 -18.02
N GLU A 78 6.82 -6.94 -18.84
CA GLU A 78 5.64 -7.79 -19.02
C GLU A 78 5.46 -8.70 -17.81
N LEU A 79 4.22 -8.82 -17.30
CA LEU A 79 3.88 -9.82 -16.30
C LEU A 79 3.95 -11.22 -16.93
N GLU A 80 4.83 -12.07 -16.42
CA GLU A 80 5.00 -13.45 -16.89
C GLU A 80 4.14 -14.42 -16.08
N GLN A 81 4.13 -14.26 -14.76
CA GLN A 81 3.36 -15.09 -13.85
C GLN A 81 2.85 -14.27 -12.67
N VAL A 82 1.62 -14.55 -12.25
CA VAL A 82 1.07 -14.07 -10.97
C VAL A 82 0.39 -15.26 -10.29
N GLU A 83 0.73 -15.48 -9.03
CA GLU A 83 0.24 -16.62 -8.24
C GLU A 83 -0.04 -16.18 -6.81
N ASN A 84 -1.21 -16.55 -6.28
CA ASN A 84 -1.52 -16.40 -4.87
C ASN A 84 -0.95 -17.62 -4.11
N LEU A 85 0.02 -17.39 -3.23
CA LEU A 85 0.70 -18.41 -2.43
C LEU A 85 -0.02 -18.71 -1.10
N GLY A 86 -1.14 -18.04 -0.82
CA GLY A 86 -1.82 -18.11 0.44
C GLY A 86 -1.84 -16.76 1.16
N PHE A 87 -2.18 -16.75 2.41
CA PHE A 87 -2.34 -15.52 3.18
C PHE A 87 -1.78 -15.63 4.61
N THR A 88 -1.43 -14.50 5.18
CA THR A 88 -1.07 -14.36 6.59
C THR A 88 -2.34 -14.14 7.39
N GLU A 89 -2.52 -14.96 8.42
CA GLU A 89 -3.69 -14.88 9.30
C GLU A 89 -3.68 -13.59 10.13
N ARG A 90 -4.84 -13.04 10.31
CA ARG A 90 -5.03 -11.79 11.04
C ARG A 90 -4.91 -11.94 12.55
N THR A 91 -5.24 -13.11 13.06
CA THR A 91 -5.36 -13.37 14.49
C THR A 91 -4.04 -13.67 15.16
N ASP A 92 -3.16 -14.40 14.50
CA ASP A 92 -1.91 -14.89 15.08
C ASP A 92 -0.68 -14.74 14.17
N GLY A 93 -0.88 -14.20 12.95
CA GLY A 93 0.19 -14.02 11.98
C GLY A 93 0.71 -15.30 11.34
N THR A 94 0.02 -16.44 11.50
CA THR A 94 0.43 -17.67 10.81
C THR A 94 0.21 -17.59 9.31
N LEU A 95 1.06 -18.28 8.54
CA LEU A 95 0.88 -18.43 7.11
C LEU A 95 -0.11 -19.57 6.83
N ASN A 96 -1.13 -19.30 6.04
CA ASN A 96 -2.08 -20.28 5.57
C ASN A 96 -1.75 -20.64 4.11
N ASP A 97 -0.85 -21.62 3.96
CA ASP A 97 -0.36 -22.04 2.66
C ASP A 97 -1.44 -22.76 1.85
N GLY A 98 -1.62 -22.34 0.61
CA GLY A 98 -2.40 -23.05 -0.40
C GLY A 98 -3.91 -23.07 -0.21
N LYS A 99 -4.46 -22.29 0.71
CA LYS A 99 -5.91 -22.12 0.83
C LYS A 99 -6.34 -20.80 0.22
N PHE A 100 -7.14 -20.88 -0.81
CA PHE A 100 -7.86 -19.71 -1.30
C PHE A 100 -8.89 -19.29 -0.26
N TRP A 101 -8.80 -18.06 0.16
CA TRP A 101 -9.84 -17.46 0.96
C TRP A 101 -11.06 -17.22 0.05
N GLN A 102 -12.18 -17.77 0.45
CA GLN A 102 -13.50 -17.53 -0.13
C GLN A 102 -14.43 -16.98 0.94
N GLY A 103 -13.93 -16.07 1.73
CA GLY A 103 -14.61 -15.59 2.89
C GLY A 103 -15.59 -14.48 2.59
N GLN A 104 -16.57 -14.44 3.42
CA GLN A 104 -17.56 -13.40 3.48
C GLN A 104 -17.05 -12.19 4.24
N GLU A 105 -17.40 -11.09 3.75
CA GLU A 105 -17.12 -9.76 4.15
C GLU A 105 -17.56 -9.44 5.57
N LYS A 106 -16.63 -9.13 6.44
CA LYS A 106 -16.88 -8.25 7.58
C LYS A 106 -15.59 -7.58 8.03
N GLY A 107 -15.43 -6.37 7.69
CA GLY A 107 -15.07 -5.39 8.57
C GLY A 107 -13.73 -4.78 8.66
N PHE A 108 -12.61 -5.19 8.10
CA PHE A 108 -11.41 -4.39 8.27
C PHE A 108 -11.19 -3.39 7.13
N ASP A 109 -11.77 -3.64 5.98
CA ASP A 109 -11.65 -2.75 4.83
C ASP A 109 -10.20 -2.26 4.68
N HIS A 110 -9.31 -3.21 4.29
CA HIS A 110 -7.91 -2.87 4.07
C HIS A 110 -7.77 -2.27 2.67
N GLU A 111 -7.33 -1.01 2.60
CA GLU A 111 -7.29 -0.26 1.35
C GLU A 111 -5.88 -0.07 0.83
N ALA A 112 -4.90 0.06 1.71
CA ALA A 112 -3.54 0.27 1.31
C ALA A 112 -2.54 -0.46 2.20
N ILE A 113 -1.38 -0.77 1.61
CA ILE A 113 -0.27 -1.43 2.29
C ILE A 113 1.06 -0.85 1.80
N VAL A 114 2.01 -0.66 2.71
CA VAL A 114 3.36 -0.24 2.38
C VAL A 114 4.39 -0.92 3.27
N LYS A 115 5.52 -1.35 2.69
CA LYS A 115 6.68 -1.84 3.44
C LYS A 115 7.43 -0.65 4.01
N VAL A 116 7.65 -0.63 5.34
CA VAL A 116 8.35 0.45 6.04
C VAL A 116 9.74 0.05 6.50
N SER A 117 9.99 -1.26 6.63
CA SER A 117 11.32 -1.82 6.93
C SER A 117 11.44 -3.23 6.34
N ASP A 118 12.60 -3.86 6.49
CA ASP A 118 12.77 -5.27 6.06
C ASP A 118 11.98 -6.26 6.92
N SER A 119 11.49 -5.83 8.06
CA SER A 119 10.74 -6.67 9.01
C SER A 119 9.31 -6.21 9.26
N SER A 120 8.88 -5.09 8.69
CA SER A 120 7.54 -4.56 8.96
C SER A 120 6.90 -3.83 7.78
N LEU A 121 5.57 -3.84 7.79
CA LEU A 121 4.72 -3.12 6.86
C LEU A 121 3.62 -2.38 7.62
N VAL A 122 3.03 -1.38 6.99
CA VAL A 122 1.86 -0.65 7.51
C VAL A 122 0.68 -0.90 6.58
N ILE A 123 -0.48 -1.16 7.18
CA ILE A 123 -1.76 -1.33 6.49
C ILE A 123 -2.70 -0.20 6.91
N ALA A 124 -3.37 0.41 5.93
CA ALA A 124 -4.50 1.29 6.15
C ALA A 124 -5.80 0.48 6.16
N SER A 125 -6.64 0.74 7.15
CA SER A 125 -7.94 0.09 7.29
C SER A 125 -9.03 1.16 7.38
N GLU A 126 -9.91 1.18 6.40
CA GLU A 126 -11.03 2.10 6.35
C GLU A 126 -12.02 1.83 7.48
N GLY A 127 -12.44 0.60 7.66
CA GLY A 127 -13.43 0.22 8.67
C GLY A 127 -13.07 0.57 10.12
N TYR A 128 -11.78 0.78 10.41
CA TYR A 128 -11.30 1.19 11.73
C TYR A 128 -10.68 2.59 11.77
N CYS A 129 -10.67 3.32 10.66
CA CYS A 129 -10.03 4.63 10.54
C CYS A 129 -8.60 4.60 11.09
N ARG A 130 -7.80 3.60 10.72
CA ARG A 130 -6.50 3.39 11.32
C ARG A 130 -5.40 3.03 10.32
N LEU A 131 -4.20 3.38 10.71
CA LEU A 131 -2.95 2.86 10.17
C LEU A 131 -2.29 1.99 11.24
N LYS A 132 -1.88 0.79 10.90
CA LYS A 132 -1.24 -0.11 11.85
C LYS A 132 -0.06 -0.83 11.23
N GLU A 133 1.02 -0.90 12.00
CA GLU A 133 2.21 -1.66 11.67
C GLU A 133 2.02 -3.15 11.99
N TYR A 134 2.54 -4.00 11.11
CA TYR A 134 2.54 -5.45 11.24
C TYR A 134 3.89 -6.03 10.86
N PRO A 135 4.30 -7.16 11.45
CA PRO A 135 5.53 -7.83 11.08
C PRO A 135 5.40 -8.50 9.72
N ILE A 136 6.49 -8.55 8.98
CA ILE A 136 6.62 -9.40 7.80
C ILE A 136 7.08 -10.78 8.28
N LEU A 137 6.21 -11.77 8.07
CA LEU A 137 6.48 -13.17 8.43
C LEU A 137 6.84 -13.92 7.16
N HIS A 138 8.05 -14.47 7.12
CA HIS A 138 8.55 -15.19 5.96
C HIS A 138 8.14 -16.66 5.95
N THR A 139 7.88 -17.24 7.12
CA THR A 139 7.47 -18.64 7.28
C THR A 139 6.57 -18.83 8.50
N SER A 140 5.78 -19.92 8.53
CA SER A 140 5.02 -20.29 9.72
C SER A 140 5.91 -20.58 10.94
N ALA A 141 7.16 -21.00 10.72
CA ALA A 141 8.14 -21.19 11.79
C ALA A 141 8.60 -19.86 12.39
N ASP A 142 8.63 -18.77 11.63
CA ASP A 142 8.97 -17.44 12.13
C ASP A 142 7.85 -16.91 13.02
N ALA A 143 6.59 -17.08 12.61
CA ALA A 143 5.43 -16.73 13.42
C ALA A 143 5.43 -17.44 14.79
N ALA A 144 5.77 -18.74 14.81
CA ALA A 144 5.83 -19.53 16.04
C ALA A 144 6.99 -19.11 16.97
N LYS A 145 8.09 -18.60 16.42
CA LYS A 145 9.27 -18.18 17.22
C LYS A 145 9.14 -16.76 17.77
N VAL A 146 8.58 -15.84 17.00
CA VAL A 146 8.56 -14.41 17.33
C VAL A 146 7.33 -14.06 18.17
N GLY A 147 6.27 -14.85 18.07
CA GLY A 147 4.95 -14.45 18.54
C GLY A 147 4.45 -13.24 17.74
N TYR A 148 3.19 -12.92 17.86
CA TYR A 148 2.67 -11.68 17.24
C TYR A 148 3.17 -10.50 18.08
N PRO A 149 4.00 -9.58 17.54
CA PRO A 149 4.55 -8.48 18.33
C PRO A 149 3.43 -7.62 18.91
N GLN A 150 3.46 -7.44 20.23
CA GLN A 150 2.39 -6.74 20.97
C GLN A 150 2.50 -5.21 20.91
N ASN A 151 3.66 -4.67 20.50
CA ASN A 151 3.99 -3.24 20.62
C ASN A 151 4.28 -2.60 19.26
N LEU A 152 3.58 -3.01 18.22
CA LEU A 152 3.68 -2.36 16.93
C LEU A 152 2.96 -1.01 16.93
N TRP A 153 3.49 -0.08 16.15
CA TRP A 153 2.91 1.25 16.01
C TRP A 153 1.48 1.17 15.46
N GLU A 154 0.61 1.97 16.04
CA GLU A 154 -0.76 2.13 15.57
C GLU A 154 -1.18 3.59 15.74
N SER A 155 -1.85 4.13 14.74
CA SER A 155 -2.50 5.44 14.80
C SER A 155 -3.97 5.29 14.37
N ARG A 156 -4.87 5.90 15.13
CA ARG A 156 -6.31 5.89 14.87
C ARG A 156 -6.82 7.31 14.79
N TRP A 157 -7.79 7.51 13.92
CA TRP A 157 -8.51 8.77 13.81
C TRP A 157 -9.96 8.58 14.21
N PRO A 158 -10.61 9.62 14.77
CA PRO A 158 -12.04 9.58 14.99
C PRO A 158 -12.79 9.36 13.68
N SER A 159 -13.70 8.40 13.63
CA SER A 159 -14.55 8.18 12.45
C SER A 159 -15.41 9.40 12.10
N SER A 160 -15.65 10.29 13.10
CA SER A 160 -16.31 11.58 12.90
C SER A 160 -15.56 12.55 12.01
N ASP A 161 -14.26 12.36 11.80
CA ASP A 161 -13.44 13.23 10.95
C ASP A 161 -13.65 12.94 9.45
N PHE A 162 -14.19 11.78 9.14
CA PHE A 162 -14.43 11.31 7.78
C PHE A 162 -15.91 11.34 7.41
N TYR A 163 -16.20 11.42 6.13
CA TYR A 163 -17.51 11.07 5.62
C TYR A 163 -17.65 9.55 5.58
N PRO A 164 -18.87 9.00 5.72
CA PRO A 164 -19.07 7.56 5.69
C PRO A 164 -18.53 6.95 4.39
N ASN A 165 -17.72 5.91 4.49
CA ASN A 165 -17.10 5.21 3.36
C ASN A 165 -16.15 6.09 2.51
N TYR A 166 -15.45 7.03 3.15
CA TYR A 166 -14.45 7.92 2.51
C TYR A 166 -13.22 8.08 3.40
N ASN A 167 -12.68 6.97 3.87
CA ASN A 167 -11.53 6.93 4.77
C ASN A 167 -10.19 6.86 4.01
N PHE A 168 -9.23 6.16 4.58
CA PHE A 168 -7.88 6.04 4.02
C PHE A 168 -7.84 5.07 2.84
N GLU A 169 -7.40 5.56 1.67
CA GLU A 169 -7.32 4.80 0.44
C GLU A 169 -5.88 4.54 -0.04
N SER A 170 -4.91 5.27 0.49
CA SER A 170 -3.55 5.15 -0.01
C SER A 170 -2.50 5.30 1.08
N LEU A 171 -1.35 4.65 0.86
CA LEU A 171 -0.15 4.78 1.67
C LEU A 171 1.09 4.93 0.80
N ALA A 172 2.00 5.80 1.21
CA ALA A 172 3.35 5.87 0.68
C ALA A 172 4.35 6.10 1.82
N PHE A 173 5.55 5.53 1.71
CA PHE A 173 6.59 5.68 2.69
C PHE A 173 7.84 6.31 2.09
N ASP A 174 8.25 7.46 2.64
CA ASP A 174 9.53 8.10 2.34
C ASP A 174 10.60 7.52 3.28
N SER A 175 11.37 6.56 2.79
CA SER A 175 12.39 5.89 3.57
C SER A 175 13.56 6.80 3.95
N VAL A 176 13.78 7.90 3.24
CA VAL A 176 14.85 8.86 3.51
C VAL A 176 14.48 9.76 4.68
N ARG A 177 13.25 10.28 4.70
CA ARG A 177 12.75 11.16 5.76
C ARG A 177 12.00 10.42 6.86
N GLN A 178 11.73 9.13 6.68
CA GLN A 178 10.92 8.32 7.60
C GLN A 178 9.50 8.88 7.77
N TYR A 179 8.91 9.37 6.68
CA TYR A 179 7.55 9.88 6.68
C TYR A 179 6.60 8.88 6.03
N LEU A 180 5.49 8.62 6.71
CA LEU A 180 4.37 7.88 6.16
C LEU A 180 3.33 8.88 5.67
N TRP A 181 2.96 8.77 4.41
CA TRP A 181 1.94 9.59 3.76
C TRP A 181 0.68 8.76 3.57
N THR A 182 -0.45 9.37 3.84
CA THR A 182 -1.76 8.78 3.55
C THR A 182 -2.70 9.85 3.03
N ILE A 183 -3.64 9.44 2.19
CA ILE A 183 -4.67 10.33 1.64
C ILE A 183 -6.01 9.60 1.80
N PRO A 184 -7.03 10.25 2.36
CA PRO A 184 -8.39 9.73 2.36
C PRO A 184 -9.00 9.83 0.96
N GLU A 185 -10.01 9.03 0.69
CA GLU A 185 -10.77 9.03 -0.58
C GLU A 185 -11.44 10.39 -0.85
N SER A 186 -11.79 11.10 0.21
CA SER A 186 -12.43 12.40 0.13
C SER A 186 -11.85 13.39 1.15
N THR A 187 -12.30 14.64 1.09
CA THR A 187 -11.96 15.67 2.09
C THR A 187 -12.38 15.24 3.49
N LEU A 188 -11.61 15.64 4.49
CA LEU A 188 -12.06 15.51 5.87
C LEU A 188 -13.26 16.43 6.13
N ARG A 189 -14.15 16.07 7.03
CA ARG A 189 -15.34 16.88 7.36
C ARG A 189 -15.01 18.30 7.76
N LYS A 190 -13.88 18.52 8.45
CA LYS A 190 -13.39 19.84 8.84
C LYS A 190 -12.92 20.70 7.65
N ASP A 191 -12.57 20.06 6.52
CA ASP A 191 -11.99 20.75 5.35
C ASP A 191 -13.05 21.05 4.27
N GLY A 192 -14.29 20.56 4.43
CA GLY A 192 -15.42 20.86 3.55
C GLY A 192 -16.20 19.65 3.07
N GLN A 193 -17.06 19.85 2.11
CA GLN A 193 -17.88 18.79 1.51
C GLN A 193 -17.08 17.97 0.50
N PRO A 194 -17.37 16.66 0.36
CA PRO A 194 -16.79 15.85 -0.69
C PRO A 194 -17.03 16.45 -2.06
N ALA A 195 -16.05 16.34 -2.95
CA ALA A 195 -16.24 16.71 -4.35
C ALA A 195 -17.27 15.77 -4.99
N THR A 196 -18.21 16.34 -5.71
CA THR A 196 -19.21 15.60 -6.48
C THR A 196 -19.22 16.12 -7.93
N PRO A 197 -19.76 15.35 -8.89
CA PRO A 197 -19.92 15.84 -10.26
C PRO A 197 -20.71 17.14 -10.38
N GLN A 198 -21.56 17.45 -9.40
CA GLN A 198 -22.41 18.64 -9.37
C GLN A 198 -21.72 19.85 -8.75
N ASN A 199 -20.83 19.66 -7.79
CA ASN A 199 -20.05 20.74 -7.16
C ASN A 199 -18.60 20.82 -7.67
N GLY A 200 -18.31 20.06 -8.66
CA GLY A 200 -17.23 20.00 -9.62
C GLY A 200 -15.80 20.27 -9.17
N LEU A 201 -14.96 19.44 -9.63
CA LEU A 201 -13.61 19.82 -10.05
C LEU A 201 -13.57 19.82 -11.59
#